data_d8d974f84e6511d5354bcc44148ef9e2
#
_entry.id   d8d974f84e6511d5354bcc44148ef9e2
#
_cell.length_a   1.000
_cell.length_b   1.000
_cell.length_c   1.000
_cell.angle_alpha   90.00
_cell.angle_beta   90.00
_cell.angle_gamma   90.00
#
_symmetry.space_group_name_H-M   'P 1'
#
loop_
_entity.id
_entity.type
_entity.pdbx_description
1 polymer ?
#
loop_
_entity_poly.entity_id
_entity_poly.type
_entity_poly.pdbx_seq_one_letter_code
_entity_poly.pdbx_strand_id
1 'polypeptide(L)'
;HEPGFDCDIADPGEIEDFIAGIAEGTGKKAGAIVAADRGSATESDLNELDRTGIGYILMLDTSSGLGEELCERYADEIVSPENRLPGDEEKYGLTAEAQLFEGGRKCCAHVIRSGELFREEQAALEQDLELRRAVLGSFIESVRGTDLTREELEESVDGRSRMLFSLNLEKSGQVNEPGETADVSGEHAEDVPEDTFMITGFSENAETVESERRKCGMYVLASSMKTDISKAESVFSECDSVREFFDTVKTGLAAPKGFGLHGTGLIWFVASVIYSIVLQRTSALRKKDSEHFSVPQIANELERIDAYRDPKSGEYGRRYRLNERQTGILKCFGLSEKDIDESIECCIVTDE
;
A
#
# COMPACT_ATOMS: atom_id res chain seq x y z
N HIS A 1 -4.55 10.35 23.13
CA HIS A 1 -3.63 9.21 22.96
C HIS A 1 -4.50 7.98 22.73
N GLU A 2 -4.87 7.72 21.49
CA GLU A 2 -5.32 6.40 21.07
C GLU A 2 -4.09 5.50 20.98
N PRO A 3 -4.13 4.28 21.56
CA PRO A 3 -3.07 3.32 21.34
C PRO A 3 -3.11 2.94 19.86
N GLY A 4 -2.15 3.44 19.09
CA GLY A 4 -1.88 2.94 17.76
C GLY A 4 -1.70 1.42 17.86
N PHE A 5 -2.47 0.68 17.09
CA PHE A 5 -2.18 -0.71 16.81
C PHE A 5 -0.94 -0.72 15.91
N ASP A 6 0.23 -0.72 16.53
CA ASP A 6 1.42 -1.22 15.89
C ASP A 6 1.19 -2.71 15.68
N CYS A 7 0.91 -3.09 14.45
CA CYS A 7 1.13 -4.46 14.00
C CYS A 7 2.64 -4.62 13.79
N ASP A 8 3.40 -4.48 14.85
CA ASP A 8 4.72 -5.07 14.90
C ASP A 8 4.51 -6.55 14.69
N ILE A 9 4.96 -7.01 13.52
CA ILE A 9 4.94 -8.40 13.15
C ILE A 9 5.66 -9.13 14.25
N ALA A 10 4.93 -10.07 14.79
CA ALA A 10 5.30 -11.03 15.76
C ALA A 10 6.74 -11.49 15.59
N ASP A 11 7.35 -11.81 16.71
CA ASP A 11 8.62 -12.50 16.85
C ASP A 11 8.87 -13.44 15.65
N PRO A 12 10.03 -13.40 14.98
CA PRO A 12 10.34 -14.27 13.83
C PRO A 12 9.98 -15.75 14.03
N GLY A 13 10.00 -16.25 15.28
CA GLY A 13 9.51 -17.59 15.62
C GLY A 13 8.03 -17.83 15.39
N GLU A 14 7.17 -16.82 15.44
CA GLU A 14 5.73 -17.00 15.21
C GLU A 14 5.39 -17.19 13.71
N ILE A 15 6.17 -16.60 12.83
CA ILE A 15 6.05 -16.83 11.37
C ILE A 15 6.48 -18.26 11.04
N GLU A 16 7.56 -18.76 11.69
CA GLU A 16 8.01 -20.14 11.52
C GLU A 16 6.95 -21.15 11.96
N ASP A 17 6.34 -20.97 13.13
CA ASP A 17 5.29 -21.83 13.66
C ASP A 17 4.03 -21.79 12.80
N PHE A 18 3.64 -20.62 12.30
CA PHE A 18 2.51 -20.44 11.40
C PHE A 18 2.74 -21.16 10.05
N ILE A 19 3.93 -21.00 9.45
CA ILE A 19 4.30 -21.67 8.20
C ILE A 19 4.40 -23.18 8.40
N ALA A 20 4.97 -23.64 9.50
CA ALA A 20 5.02 -25.07 9.85
C ALA A 20 3.62 -25.65 10.01
N GLY A 21 2.70 -24.94 10.67
CA GLY A 21 1.31 -25.34 10.83
C GLY A 21 0.55 -25.44 9.49
N ILE A 22 0.76 -24.49 8.57
CA ILE A 22 0.20 -24.59 7.21
C ILE A 22 0.79 -25.76 6.45
N ALA A 23 2.11 -25.98 6.53
CA ALA A 23 2.78 -27.07 5.82
C ALA A 23 2.34 -28.45 6.33
N GLU A 24 2.10 -28.60 7.63
CA GLU A 24 1.57 -29.82 8.23
C GLU A 24 0.11 -30.07 7.84
N GLY A 25 -0.72 -29.02 7.88
CA GLY A 25 -2.15 -29.11 7.56
C GLY A 25 -2.46 -29.38 6.08
N THR A 26 -1.63 -28.88 5.16
CA THR A 26 -1.83 -29.04 3.71
C THR A 26 -1.07 -30.18 3.06
N GLY A 27 -0.10 -30.76 3.77
CA GLY A 27 0.75 -31.84 3.25
C GLY A 27 1.66 -31.45 2.07
N LYS A 28 1.72 -30.18 1.72
CA LYS A 28 2.44 -29.64 0.55
C LYS A 28 3.33 -28.45 0.96
N LYS A 29 4.63 -28.72 1.13
CA LYS A 29 5.64 -27.65 1.26
C LYS A 29 5.95 -26.95 -0.08
N ALA A 30 5.70 -27.58 -1.21
CA ALA A 30 6.06 -27.07 -2.52
C ALA A 30 4.97 -26.12 -3.06
N GLY A 31 5.29 -24.83 -3.21
CA GLY A 31 4.50 -23.83 -3.89
C GLY A 31 3.84 -22.76 -3.02
N ALA A 32 4.09 -22.74 -1.72
CA ALA A 32 3.68 -21.60 -0.88
C ALA A 32 4.53 -20.37 -1.21
N ILE A 33 3.90 -19.21 -1.28
CA ILE A 33 4.55 -17.91 -1.50
C ILE A 33 4.05 -16.98 -0.40
N VAL A 34 4.98 -16.30 0.26
CA VAL A 34 4.68 -15.21 1.20
C VAL A 34 4.79 -13.90 0.43
N ALA A 35 3.73 -13.10 0.45
CA ALA A 35 3.77 -11.76 -0.10
C ALA A 35 3.70 -10.73 1.04
N ALA A 36 4.58 -9.74 1.01
CA ALA A 36 4.69 -8.72 2.05
C ALA A 36 5.31 -7.42 1.51
N ASP A 37 5.16 -6.34 2.28
CA ASP A 37 5.95 -5.13 2.08
C ASP A 37 7.37 -5.35 2.59
N ARG A 38 8.36 -4.75 1.93
CA ARG A 38 9.77 -4.90 2.33
C ARG A 38 10.04 -4.47 3.77
N GLY A 39 9.37 -3.44 4.25
CA GLY A 39 9.50 -2.95 5.63
C GLY A 39 9.11 -3.99 6.69
N SER A 40 8.36 -5.01 6.29
CA SER A 40 7.89 -6.09 7.15
C SER A 40 8.78 -7.35 7.12
N ALA A 41 9.84 -7.39 6.28
CA ALA A 41 10.68 -8.57 6.12
C ALA A 41 12.16 -8.24 6.34
N THR A 42 12.79 -8.96 7.25
CA THR A 42 14.23 -8.91 7.51
C THR A 42 14.99 -9.91 6.64
N GLU A 43 16.31 -9.77 6.55
CA GLU A 43 17.16 -10.75 5.87
C GLU A 43 17.08 -12.14 6.54
N SER A 44 16.90 -12.18 7.86
CA SER A 44 16.72 -13.42 8.64
C SER A 44 15.45 -14.15 8.22
N ASP A 45 14.33 -13.42 8.07
CA ASP A 45 13.06 -14.00 7.65
C ASP A 45 13.16 -14.62 6.26
N LEU A 46 13.83 -13.93 5.32
CA LEU A 46 14.03 -14.46 3.97
C LEU A 46 14.97 -15.69 3.96
N ASN A 47 15.94 -15.75 4.86
CA ASN A 47 16.80 -16.94 5.02
C ASN A 47 15.98 -18.13 5.50
N GLU A 48 15.04 -17.91 6.41
CA GLU A 48 14.15 -18.95 6.91
C GLU A 48 13.17 -19.42 5.84
N LEU A 49 12.58 -18.52 5.06
CA LEU A 49 11.73 -18.88 3.92
C LEU A 49 12.48 -19.75 2.91
N ASP A 50 13.73 -19.41 2.60
CA ASP A 50 14.56 -20.24 1.71
C ASP A 50 14.86 -21.62 2.32
N ARG A 51 15.16 -21.68 3.63
CA ARG A 51 15.40 -22.94 4.34
C ARG A 51 14.17 -23.87 4.31
N THR A 52 12.98 -23.29 4.37
CA THR A 52 11.72 -24.04 4.31
C THR A 52 11.28 -24.34 2.88
N GLY A 53 11.91 -23.75 1.86
CA GLY A 53 11.55 -23.89 0.46
C GLY A 53 10.29 -23.11 0.08
N ILE A 54 9.93 -22.08 0.85
CA ILE A 54 8.80 -21.19 0.61
C ILE A 54 9.32 -20.00 -0.18
N GLY A 55 8.64 -19.65 -1.28
CA GLY A 55 8.93 -18.47 -2.08
C GLY A 55 8.46 -17.19 -1.39
N TYR A 56 9.01 -16.05 -1.81
CA TYR A 56 8.52 -14.75 -1.37
C TYR A 56 8.31 -13.79 -2.56
N ILE A 57 7.39 -12.85 -2.37
CA ILE A 57 7.22 -11.65 -3.19
C ILE A 57 7.15 -10.47 -2.24
N LEU A 58 8.05 -9.50 -2.40
CA LEU A 58 8.12 -8.30 -1.57
C LEU A 58 7.86 -7.07 -2.44
N MET A 59 6.97 -6.19 -2.01
CA MET A 59 6.85 -4.86 -2.58
C MET A 59 7.97 -3.97 -2.04
N LEU A 60 8.79 -3.41 -2.91
CA LEU A 60 9.87 -2.51 -2.53
C LEU A 60 9.36 -1.07 -2.41
N ASP A 61 9.92 -0.33 -1.47
CA ASP A 61 9.70 1.10 -1.37
C ASP A 61 10.31 1.81 -2.60
N THR A 62 9.50 2.55 -3.34
CA THR A 62 9.91 3.30 -4.54
C THR A 62 10.38 4.71 -4.23
N SER A 63 10.30 5.14 -2.97
CA SER A 63 10.80 6.44 -2.52
C SER A 63 12.24 6.37 -2.02
N SER A 64 12.81 5.20 -1.87
CA SER A 64 14.16 5.01 -1.34
C SER A 64 14.82 3.69 -1.78
N GLY A 65 16.14 3.68 -1.80
CA GLY A 65 16.96 2.48 -1.97
C GLY A 65 16.75 1.77 -3.32
N LEU A 66 16.72 0.43 -3.29
CA LEU A 66 16.67 -0.40 -4.50
C LEU A 66 15.42 -0.15 -5.36
N GLY A 67 14.27 0.07 -4.73
CA GLY A 67 13.03 0.32 -5.47
C GLY A 67 13.11 1.63 -6.26
N GLU A 68 13.60 2.70 -5.63
CA GLU A 68 13.83 3.99 -6.27
C GLU A 68 14.84 3.87 -7.42
N GLU A 69 16.00 3.24 -7.18
CA GLU A 69 17.03 3.03 -8.20
C GLU A 69 16.46 2.31 -9.43
N LEU A 70 15.65 1.28 -9.23
CA LEU A 70 15.05 0.53 -10.34
C LEU A 70 13.98 1.34 -11.07
N CYS A 71 13.15 2.11 -10.37
CA CYS A 71 12.18 3.00 -10.98
C CYS A 71 12.88 4.07 -11.83
N GLU A 72 13.92 4.72 -11.32
CA GLU A 72 14.69 5.72 -12.08
C GLU A 72 15.37 5.11 -13.32
N ARG A 73 15.97 3.93 -13.15
CA ARG A 73 16.68 3.24 -14.24
C ARG A 73 15.76 2.86 -15.39
N TYR A 74 14.55 2.43 -15.11
CA TYR A 74 13.65 1.86 -16.11
C TYR A 74 12.45 2.76 -16.48
N ALA A 75 12.35 3.97 -15.93
CA ALA A 75 11.23 4.88 -16.15
C ALA A 75 10.94 5.15 -17.63
N ASP A 76 11.96 5.29 -18.45
CA ASP A 76 11.81 5.59 -19.87
C ASP A 76 11.63 4.31 -20.71
N GLU A 77 12.25 3.21 -20.33
CA GLU A 77 12.24 1.95 -21.06
C GLU A 77 10.95 1.16 -20.85
N ILE A 78 10.35 1.25 -19.67
CA ILE A 78 9.22 0.40 -19.27
C ILE A 78 8.00 0.56 -20.17
N VAL A 79 7.74 1.75 -20.70
CA VAL A 79 6.57 2.04 -21.56
C VAL A 79 6.72 1.54 -23.00
N SER A 80 7.82 0.88 -23.33
CA SER A 80 8.03 0.29 -24.63
C SER A 80 6.98 -0.78 -24.94
N PRO A 81 6.48 -0.88 -26.18
CA PRO A 81 5.41 -1.82 -26.54
C PRO A 81 5.70 -3.28 -26.21
N GLU A 82 6.98 -3.69 -26.27
CA GLU A 82 7.45 -5.04 -25.93
C GLU A 82 7.30 -5.38 -24.44
N ASN A 83 7.23 -4.38 -23.57
CA ASN A 83 7.09 -4.53 -22.13
C ASN A 83 5.63 -4.56 -21.68
N ARG A 84 4.66 -4.52 -22.62
CA ARG A 84 3.24 -4.58 -22.28
C ARG A 84 2.88 -5.94 -21.69
N LEU A 85 2.20 -5.94 -20.54
CA LEU A 85 1.78 -7.17 -19.90
C LEU A 85 0.57 -7.81 -20.60
N PRO A 86 0.54 -9.13 -20.73
CA PRO A 86 -0.59 -9.83 -21.33
C PRO A 86 -1.89 -9.63 -20.55
N GLY A 87 -2.95 -9.27 -21.25
CA GLY A 87 -4.30 -9.14 -20.66
C GLY A 87 -4.63 -7.79 -20.02
N ASP A 88 -3.66 -6.86 -20.01
CA ASP A 88 -3.89 -5.49 -19.58
C ASP A 88 -3.17 -4.51 -20.51
N GLU A 89 -3.96 -3.70 -21.22
CA GLU A 89 -3.41 -2.77 -22.23
C GLU A 89 -2.71 -1.55 -21.61
N GLU A 90 -2.94 -1.28 -20.32
CA GLU A 90 -2.39 -0.14 -19.61
C GLU A 90 -1.27 -0.54 -18.62
N LYS A 91 -0.93 -1.84 -18.54
CA LYS A 91 0.17 -2.30 -17.71
C LYS A 91 1.40 -2.68 -18.52
N TYR A 92 2.53 -2.23 -18.03
CA TYR A 92 3.85 -2.52 -18.57
C TYR A 92 4.72 -3.11 -17.49
N GLY A 93 5.68 -3.98 -17.86
CA GLY A 93 6.55 -4.54 -16.87
C GLY A 93 7.80 -5.18 -17.47
N LEU A 94 8.91 -5.11 -16.73
CA LEU A 94 10.14 -5.79 -17.04
C LEU A 94 10.75 -6.43 -15.79
N THR A 95 11.59 -7.43 -16.05
CA THR A 95 12.25 -8.17 -14.97
C THR A 95 13.75 -7.96 -15.07
N ALA A 96 14.38 -7.62 -13.95
CA ALA A 96 15.81 -7.47 -13.79
C ALA A 96 16.34 -8.37 -12.68
N GLU A 97 17.62 -8.78 -12.77
CA GLU A 97 18.32 -9.34 -11.61
C GLU A 97 18.76 -8.20 -10.70
N ALA A 98 18.47 -8.33 -9.41
CA ALA A 98 18.80 -7.34 -8.40
C ALA A 98 19.35 -8.01 -7.13
N GLN A 99 19.82 -7.21 -6.20
CA GLN A 99 20.30 -7.67 -4.90
C GLN A 99 19.54 -6.98 -3.78
N LEU A 100 18.88 -7.77 -2.94
CA LEU A 100 18.28 -7.29 -1.70
C LEU A 100 19.35 -7.26 -0.62
N PHE A 101 19.31 -6.22 0.21
CA PHE A 101 20.24 -5.97 1.31
C PHE A 101 21.72 -5.80 0.89
N GLU A 102 22.51 -5.20 1.74
CA GLU A 102 23.95 -4.99 1.51
C GLU A 102 24.74 -6.31 1.42
N GLY A 103 24.22 -7.40 1.98
CA GLY A 103 24.80 -8.75 1.92
C GLY A 103 24.68 -9.45 0.57
N GLY A 104 23.97 -8.87 -0.40
CA GLY A 104 23.96 -9.32 -1.77
C GLY A 104 23.06 -10.52 -2.07
N ARG A 105 21.92 -10.67 -1.37
CA ARG A 105 20.92 -11.69 -1.73
C ARG A 105 20.35 -11.40 -3.11
N LYS A 106 20.60 -12.30 -4.07
CA LYS A 106 20.05 -12.19 -5.41
C LYS A 106 18.54 -12.42 -5.43
N CYS A 107 17.82 -11.59 -6.15
CA CYS A 107 16.39 -11.70 -6.38
C CYS A 107 16.05 -11.36 -7.84
N CYS A 108 14.84 -11.70 -8.28
CA CYS A 108 14.25 -11.14 -9.48
C CYS A 108 13.43 -9.92 -9.08
N ALA A 109 13.78 -8.76 -9.62
CA ALA A 109 13.01 -7.54 -9.45
C ALA A 109 12.12 -7.34 -10.68
N HIS A 110 10.81 -7.27 -10.45
CA HIS A 110 9.81 -7.00 -11.46
C HIS A 110 9.40 -5.54 -11.30
N VAL A 111 9.81 -4.70 -12.24
CA VAL A 111 9.40 -3.29 -12.32
C VAL A 111 8.11 -3.25 -13.12
N ILE A 112 7.05 -2.68 -12.55
CA ILE A 112 5.73 -2.64 -13.18
C ILE A 112 5.26 -1.19 -13.18
N ARG A 113 4.61 -0.78 -14.28
CA ARG A 113 3.91 0.49 -14.40
C ARG A 113 2.46 0.26 -14.76
N SER A 114 1.55 0.77 -13.93
CA SER A 114 0.11 0.75 -14.14
C SER A 114 -0.38 2.10 -14.65
N GLY A 115 -1.16 2.12 -15.74
CA GLY A 115 -1.75 3.35 -16.27
C GLY A 115 -2.81 3.94 -15.34
N GLU A 116 -3.53 3.12 -14.57
CA GLU A 116 -4.48 3.58 -13.56
C GLU A 116 -3.76 4.29 -12.42
N LEU A 117 -2.80 3.61 -11.79
CA LEU A 117 -2.00 4.17 -10.70
C LEU A 117 -1.22 5.43 -11.15
N PHE A 118 -0.73 5.45 -12.41
CA PHE A 118 -0.09 6.63 -12.98
C PHE A 118 -0.99 7.86 -12.96
N ARG A 119 -2.26 7.72 -13.38
CA ARG A 119 -3.21 8.85 -13.38
C ARG A 119 -3.52 9.34 -11.97
N GLU A 120 -3.66 8.42 -11.02
CA GLU A 120 -3.94 8.75 -9.62
C GLU A 120 -2.76 9.45 -8.96
N GLU A 121 -1.56 8.90 -9.07
CA GLU A 121 -0.36 9.47 -8.47
C GLU A 121 0.06 10.79 -9.12
N GLN A 122 -0.10 10.90 -10.45
CA GLN A 122 0.16 12.16 -11.14
C GLN A 122 -0.80 13.26 -10.66
N ALA A 123 -2.09 12.96 -10.53
CA ALA A 123 -3.06 13.92 -10.02
C ALA A 123 -2.74 14.32 -8.56
N ALA A 124 -2.34 13.36 -7.73
CA ALA A 124 -1.93 13.62 -6.34
C ALA A 124 -0.64 14.49 -6.28
N LEU A 125 0.33 14.23 -7.14
CA LEU A 125 1.55 15.04 -7.23
C LEU A 125 1.25 16.49 -7.62
N GLU A 126 0.42 16.71 -8.66
CA GLU A 126 0.03 18.07 -9.07
C GLU A 126 -0.71 18.80 -7.95
N GLN A 127 -1.60 18.12 -7.23
CA GLN A 127 -2.29 18.69 -6.08
C GLN A 127 -1.31 19.02 -4.92
N ASP A 128 -0.34 18.16 -4.63
CA ASP A 128 0.71 18.43 -3.63
C ASP A 128 1.56 19.63 -4.02
N LEU A 129 1.94 19.74 -5.31
CA LEU A 129 2.69 20.89 -5.83
C LEU A 129 1.89 22.20 -5.67
N GLU A 130 0.61 22.22 -6.02
CA GLU A 130 -0.26 23.39 -5.86
C GLU A 130 -0.38 23.82 -4.39
N LEU A 131 -0.61 22.86 -3.49
CA LEU A 131 -0.69 23.12 -2.07
C LEU A 131 0.61 23.73 -1.54
N ARG A 132 1.75 23.15 -1.91
CA ARG A 132 3.08 23.63 -1.47
C ARG A 132 3.40 25.01 -2.03
N ARG A 133 3.05 25.31 -3.28
CA ARG A 133 3.18 26.67 -3.85
C ARG A 133 2.38 27.68 -3.03
N ALA A 134 1.16 27.34 -2.63
CA ALA A 134 0.34 28.23 -1.81
C ALA A 134 0.93 28.44 -0.40
N VAL A 135 1.41 27.36 0.23
CA VAL A 135 2.05 27.43 1.56
C VAL A 135 3.33 28.24 1.51
N LEU A 136 4.23 27.98 0.55
CA LEU A 136 5.48 28.72 0.39
C LEU A 136 5.21 30.20 0.05
N GLY A 137 4.24 30.49 -0.81
CA GLY A 137 3.84 31.86 -1.11
C GLY A 137 3.37 32.61 0.13
N SER A 138 2.52 31.98 0.95
CA SER A 138 2.05 32.55 2.21
C SER A 138 3.18 32.76 3.23
N PHE A 139 4.08 31.80 3.31
CA PHE A 139 5.26 31.89 4.17
C PHE A 139 6.15 33.10 3.76
N ILE A 140 6.49 33.20 2.48
CA ILE A 140 7.32 34.29 1.96
C ILE A 140 6.68 35.66 2.22
N GLU A 141 5.38 35.81 2.03
CA GLU A 141 4.66 37.05 2.37
C GLU A 141 4.72 37.36 3.87
N SER A 142 4.67 36.32 4.73
CA SER A 142 4.73 36.49 6.19
C SER A 142 6.10 36.95 6.69
N VAL A 143 7.18 36.56 6.02
CA VAL A 143 8.57 36.91 6.38
C VAL A 143 9.17 38.00 5.50
N ARG A 144 8.35 38.67 4.71
CA ARG A 144 8.79 39.68 3.77
C ARG A 144 9.55 40.82 4.46
N GLY A 145 10.77 41.04 4.04
CA GLY A 145 11.65 42.06 4.62
C GLY A 145 12.26 41.69 5.98
N THR A 146 12.15 40.42 6.37
CA THR A 146 12.85 39.89 7.55
C THR A 146 14.09 39.13 7.10
N ASP A 147 15.18 39.37 7.81
CA ASP A 147 16.42 38.61 7.66
C ASP A 147 16.31 37.32 8.46
N LEU A 148 16.54 36.20 7.82
CA LEU A 148 16.49 34.88 8.43
C LEU A 148 17.86 34.20 8.35
N THR A 149 18.22 33.50 9.40
CA THR A 149 19.38 32.62 9.40
C THR A 149 19.09 31.36 8.54
N ARG A 150 20.14 30.63 8.18
CA ARG A 150 19.98 29.38 7.44
C ARG A 150 19.22 28.32 8.24
N GLU A 151 19.45 28.32 9.55
CA GLU A 151 18.79 27.38 10.48
C GLU A 151 17.28 27.66 10.57
N GLU A 152 16.90 28.94 10.72
CA GLU A 152 15.48 29.33 10.70
C GLU A 152 14.76 28.99 9.37
N LEU A 153 15.48 29.11 8.24
CA LEU A 153 14.94 28.70 6.92
C LEU A 153 14.73 27.18 6.83
N GLU A 154 15.69 26.40 7.35
CA GLU A 154 15.62 24.95 7.34
C GLU A 154 14.51 24.42 8.28
N GLU A 155 14.24 25.09 9.38
CA GLU A 155 13.16 24.75 10.31
C GLU A 155 11.77 25.17 9.78
N SER A 156 11.70 26.27 9.03
CA SER A 156 10.45 26.86 8.57
C SER A 156 9.87 26.18 7.33
N VAL A 157 10.68 25.47 6.53
CA VAL A 157 10.27 24.81 5.29
C VAL A 157 10.47 23.30 5.41
N ASP A 158 9.40 22.53 5.27
CA ASP A 158 9.47 21.06 5.36
C ASP A 158 10.39 20.44 4.29
N GLY A 159 10.92 19.24 4.59
CA GLY A 159 11.91 18.57 3.75
C GLY A 159 11.43 18.32 2.32
N ARG A 160 10.14 17.96 2.15
CA ARG A 160 9.60 17.71 0.81
C ARG A 160 9.44 18.98 0.00
N SER A 161 9.03 20.10 0.63
CA SER A 161 9.02 21.41 -0.03
C SER A 161 10.41 21.85 -0.45
N ARG A 162 11.45 21.60 0.37
CA ARG A 162 12.86 21.90 0.02
C ARG A 162 13.40 21.02 -1.12
N MET A 163 12.90 19.82 -1.27
CA MET A 163 13.26 18.94 -2.38
C MET A 163 12.63 19.40 -3.71
N LEU A 164 11.34 19.78 -3.67
CA LEU A 164 10.56 20.14 -4.87
C LEU A 164 10.72 21.59 -5.29
N PHE A 165 11.16 22.47 -4.39
CA PHE A 165 11.29 23.92 -4.62
C PHE A 165 12.63 24.46 -4.11
N SER A 166 13.19 25.38 -4.85
CA SER A 166 14.38 26.15 -4.47
C SER A 166 13.96 27.55 -4.05
N LEU A 167 14.40 27.99 -2.85
CA LEU A 167 14.19 29.36 -2.39
C LEU A 167 15.20 30.30 -3.05
N ASN A 168 14.71 31.42 -3.53
CA ASN A 168 15.57 32.52 -4.02
C ASN A 168 15.99 33.39 -2.85
N LEU A 169 17.25 33.32 -2.48
CA LEU A 169 17.81 34.00 -1.33
C LEU A 169 18.73 35.15 -1.76
N GLU A 170 18.54 36.31 -1.18
CA GLU A 170 19.49 37.41 -1.24
C GLU A 170 20.20 37.54 0.11
N LYS A 171 21.54 37.54 0.10
CA LYS A 171 22.31 37.71 1.32
C LYS A 171 22.10 39.12 1.84
N SER A 172 21.63 39.27 3.08
CA SER A 172 21.50 40.55 3.73
C SER A 172 22.90 41.12 3.96
N GLY A 173 23.21 42.22 3.29
CA GLY A 173 24.54 42.72 3.23
C GLY A 173 25.05 43.17 4.58
N GLN A 174 26.26 42.78 4.94
CA GLN A 174 27.14 43.65 5.71
C GLN A 174 27.32 44.93 4.91
N VAL A 175 26.75 46.03 5.37
CA VAL A 175 27.18 47.36 4.97
C VAL A 175 28.60 47.51 5.52
N ASN A 176 29.59 47.13 4.74
CA ASN A 176 30.95 47.52 5.00
C ASN A 176 31.02 49.04 4.77
N GLU A 177 30.84 49.84 5.83
CA GLU A 177 31.28 51.22 5.80
C GLU A 177 32.80 51.21 5.57
N PRO A 178 33.29 51.89 4.54
CA PRO A 178 34.71 52.00 4.31
C PRO A 178 35.31 53.03 5.29
N GLY A 179 35.94 52.53 6.35
CA GLY A 179 36.81 53.40 7.15
C GLY A 179 36.63 53.25 8.65
N GLU A 180 37.36 52.29 9.24
CA GLU A 180 38.09 52.55 10.50
C GLU A 180 39.07 51.39 10.72
N THR A 181 40.36 51.71 10.61
CA THR A 181 41.43 50.81 11.03
C THR A 181 41.47 50.83 12.56
N ALA A 182 40.95 49.81 13.19
CA ALA A 182 41.11 49.58 14.62
C ALA A 182 42.18 48.49 14.85
N ASP A 183 43.17 48.89 15.59
CA ASP A 183 44.28 48.08 16.12
C ASP A 183 43.73 46.98 17.07
N VAL A 184 44.03 45.73 16.83
CA VAL A 184 43.48 44.62 17.58
C VAL A 184 44.56 43.95 18.41
N SER A 185 44.41 44.07 19.71
CA SER A 185 45.00 43.14 20.67
C SER A 185 43.91 42.73 21.69
N GLY A 186 43.38 41.53 21.59
CA GLY A 186 42.43 40.99 22.58
C GLY A 186 41.87 39.66 22.14
N GLU A 187 42.30 38.55 22.79
CA GLU A 187 41.75 37.19 22.67
C GLU A 187 40.30 37.17 23.17
N HIS A 188 39.35 37.24 22.27
CA HIS A 188 38.02 36.70 22.46
C HIS A 188 37.61 35.96 21.17
N ALA A 189 37.14 34.73 21.31
CA ALA A 189 36.50 33.99 20.21
C ALA A 189 35.30 34.85 19.77
N GLU A 190 35.47 35.58 18.66
CA GLU A 190 34.40 36.35 18.05
C GLU A 190 33.32 35.38 17.53
N ASP A 191 32.08 35.59 17.99
CA ASP A 191 30.89 35.08 17.33
C ASP A 191 30.97 35.53 15.87
N VAL A 192 31.24 34.59 14.96
CA VAL A 192 31.15 34.86 13.52
C VAL A 192 29.67 35.18 13.26
N PRO A 193 29.35 36.40 12.78
CA PRO A 193 27.96 36.75 12.55
C PRO A 193 27.36 35.72 11.57
N GLU A 194 26.31 35.04 11.98
CA GLU A 194 25.59 34.11 11.12
C GLU A 194 25.14 34.84 9.86
N ASP A 195 25.42 34.26 8.70
CA ASP A 195 24.95 34.77 7.43
C ASP A 195 23.41 34.80 7.44
N THR A 196 22.83 35.98 7.29
CA THR A 196 21.38 36.18 7.18
C THR A 196 20.96 36.36 5.73
N PHE A 197 19.76 35.91 5.40
CA PHE A 197 19.22 35.92 4.04
C PHE A 197 17.80 36.47 4.02
N MET A 198 17.48 37.21 2.98
CA MET A 198 16.13 37.64 2.67
C MET A 198 15.58 36.76 1.55
N ILE A 199 14.37 36.24 1.73
CA ILE A 199 13.71 35.43 0.72
C ILE A 199 13.02 36.35 -0.28
N THR A 200 13.42 36.28 -1.56
CA THR A 200 12.82 37.07 -2.64
C THR A 200 11.78 36.29 -3.46
N GLY A 201 11.75 34.99 -3.34
CA GLY A 201 10.81 34.13 -4.05
C GLY A 201 11.17 32.65 -3.96
N PHE A 202 10.53 31.85 -4.76
CA PHE A 202 10.85 30.43 -4.95
C PHE A 202 10.65 30.04 -6.41
N SER A 203 11.28 28.95 -6.81
CA SER A 203 11.09 28.30 -8.11
C SER A 203 11.00 26.80 -7.92
N GLU A 204 10.27 26.12 -8.82
CA GLU A 204 10.25 24.66 -8.84
C GLU A 204 11.60 24.10 -9.23
N ASN A 205 12.00 23.03 -8.56
CA ASN A 205 13.11 22.19 -9.02
C ASN A 205 12.60 21.29 -10.13
N ALA A 206 12.69 21.78 -11.37
CA ALA A 206 12.13 21.11 -12.54
C ALA A 206 12.68 19.70 -12.75
N GLU A 207 13.94 19.45 -12.39
CA GLU A 207 14.58 18.14 -12.52
C GLU A 207 13.97 17.14 -11.53
N THR A 208 13.81 17.54 -10.28
CA THR A 208 13.21 16.71 -9.24
C THR A 208 11.72 16.43 -9.52
N VAL A 209 10.98 17.48 -9.89
CA VAL A 209 9.54 17.32 -10.22
C VAL A 209 9.34 16.39 -11.42
N GLU A 210 10.18 16.50 -12.45
CA GLU A 210 10.11 15.62 -13.61
C GLU A 210 10.51 14.17 -13.26
N SER A 211 11.50 13.98 -12.38
CA SER A 211 11.85 12.65 -11.86
C SER A 211 10.67 12.02 -11.12
N GLU A 212 10.00 12.79 -10.23
CA GLU A 212 8.81 12.31 -9.53
C GLU A 212 7.67 11.94 -10.51
N ARG A 213 7.41 12.77 -11.54
CA ARG A 213 6.42 12.48 -12.57
C ARG A 213 6.71 11.19 -13.34
N ARG A 214 7.97 10.94 -13.69
CA ARG A 214 8.37 9.74 -14.40
C ARG A 214 8.18 8.48 -13.59
N LYS A 215 8.34 8.56 -12.25
CA LYS A 215 8.14 7.45 -11.32
C LYS A 215 6.66 7.15 -11.03
N CYS A 216 5.74 8.09 -11.30
CA CYS A 216 4.32 7.87 -11.08
C CYS A 216 3.81 6.59 -11.76
N GLY A 217 2.99 5.84 -11.03
CA GLY A 217 2.40 4.58 -11.47
C GLY A 217 3.35 3.40 -11.47
N MET A 218 4.59 3.57 -10.97
CA MET A 218 5.58 2.51 -10.91
C MET A 218 5.65 1.87 -9.54
N TYR A 219 5.74 0.54 -9.52
CA TYR A 219 6.04 -0.24 -8.32
C TYR A 219 6.98 -1.40 -8.65
N VAL A 220 7.65 -1.89 -7.64
CA VAL A 220 8.67 -2.93 -7.80
C VAL A 220 8.38 -4.10 -6.88
N LEU A 221 8.28 -5.29 -7.45
CA LEU A 221 8.14 -6.54 -6.72
C LEU A 221 9.46 -7.33 -6.78
N ALA A 222 10.04 -7.63 -5.63
CA ALA A 222 11.20 -8.52 -5.54
C ALA A 222 10.74 -9.95 -5.23
N SER A 223 11.22 -10.93 -6.01
CA SER A 223 10.84 -12.34 -5.88
C SER A 223 12.05 -13.23 -5.70
N SER A 224 11.93 -14.25 -4.85
CA SER A 224 12.94 -15.31 -4.69
C SER A 224 13.03 -16.28 -5.87
N MET A 225 11.98 -16.33 -6.69
CA MET A 225 11.86 -17.30 -7.78
C MET A 225 11.98 -16.61 -9.13
N LYS A 226 12.49 -17.36 -10.13
CA LYS A 226 12.34 -16.97 -11.54
C LYS A 226 10.88 -17.14 -11.98
N THR A 227 10.04 -16.29 -11.47
CA THR A 227 8.61 -16.28 -11.74
C THR A 227 8.35 -15.30 -12.87
N ASP A 228 7.43 -15.61 -13.73
CA ASP A 228 6.92 -14.66 -14.72
C ASP A 228 6.30 -13.46 -14.01
N ILE A 229 6.54 -12.27 -14.55
CA ILE A 229 6.09 -11.00 -13.97
C ILE A 229 4.57 -10.94 -13.79
N SER A 230 3.80 -11.48 -14.74
CA SER A 230 2.34 -11.50 -14.67
C SER A 230 1.86 -12.38 -13.52
N LYS A 231 2.57 -13.46 -13.22
CA LYS A 231 2.26 -14.31 -12.07
C LYS A 231 2.65 -13.65 -10.76
N ALA A 232 3.80 -12.97 -10.70
CA ALA A 232 4.21 -12.23 -9.50
C ALA A 232 3.19 -11.13 -9.17
N GLU A 233 2.76 -10.38 -10.17
CA GLU A 233 1.76 -9.32 -10.05
C GLU A 233 0.39 -9.89 -9.63
N SER A 234 -0.05 -10.99 -10.23
CA SER A 234 -1.32 -11.63 -9.86
C SER A 234 -1.33 -12.10 -8.40
N VAL A 235 -0.25 -12.71 -7.93
CA VAL A 235 -0.14 -13.16 -6.53
C VAL A 235 -0.14 -11.94 -5.59
N PHE A 236 0.57 -10.86 -5.95
CA PHE A 236 0.62 -9.67 -5.12
C PHE A 236 -0.74 -8.96 -5.05
N SER A 237 -1.45 -8.82 -6.18
CA SER A 237 -2.78 -8.20 -6.21
C SER A 237 -3.84 -9.00 -5.46
N GLU A 238 -3.69 -10.31 -5.32
CA GLU A 238 -4.54 -11.11 -4.42
C GLU A 238 -4.31 -10.70 -2.94
N CYS A 239 -3.08 -10.35 -2.57
CA CYS A 239 -2.77 -9.86 -1.23
C CYS A 239 -3.30 -8.45 -0.96
N ASP A 240 -3.35 -7.57 -1.96
CA ASP A 240 -3.97 -6.25 -1.84
C ASP A 240 -5.46 -6.35 -1.49
N SER A 241 -6.15 -7.33 -2.05
CA SER A 241 -7.54 -7.60 -1.69
C SER A 241 -7.70 -8.01 -0.23
N VAL A 242 -6.72 -8.73 0.33
CA VAL A 242 -6.70 -9.09 1.75
C VAL A 242 -6.41 -7.85 2.61
N ARG A 243 -5.49 -6.99 2.17
CA ARG A 243 -5.18 -5.73 2.86
C ARG A 243 -6.39 -4.81 2.91
N GLU A 244 -7.08 -4.59 1.78
CA GLU A 244 -8.32 -3.82 1.71
C GLU A 244 -9.39 -4.36 2.67
N PHE A 245 -9.48 -5.70 2.79
CA PHE A 245 -10.35 -6.32 3.79
C PHE A 245 -9.94 -5.94 5.21
N PHE A 246 -8.65 -6.07 5.57
CA PHE A 246 -8.19 -5.73 6.93
C PHE A 246 -8.41 -4.26 7.25
N ASP A 247 -8.23 -3.35 6.31
CA ASP A 247 -8.51 -1.93 6.49
C ASP A 247 -10.01 -1.68 6.69
N THR A 248 -10.85 -2.37 5.94
CA THR A 248 -12.32 -2.33 6.13
C THR A 248 -12.73 -2.87 7.49
N VAL A 249 -12.10 -3.96 7.94
CA VAL A 249 -12.36 -4.57 9.26
C VAL A 249 -11.88 -3.68 10.39
N LYS A 250 -10.69 -3.08 10.29
CA LYS A 250 -10.17 -2.13 11.29
C LYS A 250 -11.09 -0.92 11.46
N THR A 251 -11.70 -0.44 10.39
CA THR A 251 -12.56 0.76 10.41
C THR A 251 -14.02 0.44 10.72
N GLY A 252 -14.52 -0.74 10.41
CA GLY A 252 -15.95 -1.09 10.47
C GLY A 252 -16.37 -2.12 11.50
N LEU A 253 -15.48 -3.00 11.92
CA LEU A 253 -15.77 -4.03 12.91
C LEU A 253 -15.04 -3.71 14.22
N ALA A 254 -15.80 -3.24 15.22
CA ALA A 254 -15.28 -3.20 16.58
C ALA A 254 -14.75 -4.59 16.96
N ALA A 255 -13.52 -4.67 17.46
CA ALA A 255 -12.95 -5.92 17.93
C ALA A 255 -13.96 -6.63 18.87
N PRO A 256 -14.26 -7.93 18.66
CA PRO A 256 -15.21 -8.65 19.48
C PRO A 256 -14.78 -8.53 20.95
N LYS A 257 -15.62 -7.91 21.77
CA LYS A 257 -15.33 -7.74 23.20
C LYS A 257 -15.32 -9.13 23.85
N GLY A 258 -14.23 -9.45 24.53
CA GLY A 258 -14.12 -10.69 25.32
C GLY A 258 -13.17 -11.76 24.76
N PHE A 259 -12.58 -11.54 23.57
CA PHE A 259 -11.53 -12.42 23.05
C PHE A 259 -10.15 -11.79 23.31
N GLY A 260 -9.20 -12.60 23.80
CA GLY A 260 -7.81 -12.17 23.88
C GLY A 260 -7.22 -11.93 22.49
N LEU A 261 -6.03 -11.31 22.43
CA LEU A 261 -5.37 -10.92 21.17
C LEU A 261 -5.30 -12.08 20.15
N HIS A 262 -4.95 -13.27 20.59
CA HIS A 262 -4.89 -14.48 19.75
C HIS A 262 -6.28 -14.92 19.22
N GLY A 263 -7.33 -14.84 20.03
CA GLY A 263 -8.69 -15.18 19.59
C GLY A 263 -9.23 -14.21 18.54
N THR A 264 -8.96 -12.93 18.71
CA THR A 264 -9.32 -11.89 17.73
C THR A 264 -8.56 -12.07 16.42
N GLY A 265 -7.26 -12.36 16.49
CA GLY A 265 -6.42 -12.64 15.32
C GLY A 265 -6.92 -13.85 14.52
N LEU A 266 -7.31 -14.93 15.20
CA LEU A 266 -7.88 -16.12 14.54
C LEU A 266 -9.20 -15.81 13.82
N ILE A 267 -10.09 -15.04 14.46
CA ILE A 267 -11.36 -14.63 13.84
C ILE A 267 -11.10 -13.80 12.59
N TRP A 268 -10.19 -12.84 12.65
CA TRP A 268 -9.82 -12.03 11.48
C TRP A 268 -9.17 -12.85 10.37
N PHE A 269 -8.29 -13.79 10.73
CA PHE A 269 -7.70 -14.70 9.76
C PHE A 269 -8.77 -15.53 9.03
N VAL A 270 -9.70 -16.15 9.77
CA VAL A 270 -10.80 -16.93 9.17
C VAL A 270 -11.68 -16.02 8.30
N ALA A 271 -12.01 -14.82 8.78
CA ALA A 271 -12.78 -13.84 8.01
C ALA A 271 -12.06 -13.42 6.71
N SER A 272 -10.74 -13.22 6.74
CA SER A 272 -9.96 -12.87 5.55
C SER A 272 -9.93 -14.00 4.52
N VAL A 273 -9.83 -15.24 4.98
CA VAL A 273 -9.92 -16.42 4.11
C VAL A 273 -11.28 -16.50 3.43
N ILE A 274 -12.37 -16.32 4.19
CA ILE A 274 -13.74 -16.32 3.65
C ILE A 274 -13.89 -15.16 2.64
N TYR A 275 -13.43 -13.97 2.98
CA TYR A 275 -13.47 -12.80 2.11
C TYR A 275 -12.74 -13.06 0.78
N SER A 276 -11.52 -13.61 0.84
CA SER A 276 -10.72 -13.95 -0.34
C SER A 276 -11.41 -15.00 -1.23
N ILE A 277 -12.07 -16.01 -0.62
CA ILE A 277 -12.86 -17.00 -1.36
C ILE A 277 -14.04 -16.32 -2.06
N VAL A 278 -14.74 -15.41 -1.39
CA VAL A 278 -15.85 -14.66 -1.99
C VAL A 278 -15.37 -13.83 -3.17
N LEU A 279 -14.27 -13.06 -3.01
CA LEU A 279 -13.68 -12.28 -4.08
C LEU A 279 -13.31 -13.13 -5.29
N GLN A 280 -12.62 -14.24 -5.08
CA GLN A 280 -12.19 -15.13 -6.15
C GLN A 280 -13.39 -15.73 -6.89
N ARG A 281 -14.37 -16.27 -6.16
CA ARG A 281 -15.55 -16.91 -6.73
C ARG A 281 -16.44 -15.93 -7.51
N THR A 282 -16.55 -14.69 -7.04
CA THR A 282 -17.39 -13.64 -7.66
C THR A 282 -16.65 -12.77 -8.66
N SER A 283 -15.38 -13.04 -8.95
CA SER A 283 -14.54 -12.23 -9.85
C SER A 283 -15.17 -11.95 -11.21
N ALA A 284 -15.85 -12.93 -11.81
CA ALA A 284 -16.54 -12.79 -13.10
C ALA A 284 -17.74 -11.82 -13.04
N LEU A 285 -18.47 -11.76 -11.92
CA LEU A 285 -19.56 -10.80 -11.69
C LEU A 285 -19.00 -9.41 -11.48
N ARG A 286 -17.95 -9.29 -10.67
CA ARG A 286 -17.28 -7.99 -10.34
C ARG A 286 -16.65 -7.35 -11.57
N LYS A 287 -16.09 -8.13 -12.50
CA LYS A 287 -15.59 -7.58 -13.79
C LYS A 287 -16.68 -6.94 -14.64
N LYS A 288 -17.94 -7.33 -14.47
CA LYS A 288 -19.08 -6.76 -15.21
C LYS A 288 -19.67 -5.55 -14.50
N ASP A 289 -19.65 -5.53 -13.20
CA ASP A 289 -20.30 -4.52 -12.37
C ASP A 289 -19.65 -4.51 -10.96
N SER A 290 -18.53 -3.81 -10.84
CA SER A 290 -17.76 -3.73 -9.58
C SER A 290 -18.53 -2.98 -8.49
N GLU A 291 -19.34 -2.01 -8.87
CA GLU A 291 -20.09 -1.17 -7.93
C GLU A 291 -21.19 -1.96 -7.22
N HIS A 292 -21.83 -2.93 -7.91
CA HIS A 292 -22.94 -3.70 -7.37
C HIS A 292 -22.57 -5.09 -6.83
N PHE A 293 -21.31 -5.51 -6.96
CA PHE A 293 -20.81 -6.81 -6.50
C PHE A 293 -19.58 -6.70 -5.57
N SER A 294 -19.45 -5.61 -4.81
CA SER A 294 -18.50 -5.60 -3.69
C SER A 294 -18.91 -6.64 -2.64
N VAL A 295 -17.96 -7.14 -1.85
CA VAL A 295 -18.26 -8.18 -0.84
C VAL A 295 -19.33 -7.75 0.16
N PRO A 296 -19.37 -6.50 0.67
CA PRO A 296 -20.47 -6.03 1.51
C PRO A 296 -21.83 -6.06 0.80
N GLN A 297 -21.87 -5.75 -0.49
CA GLN A 297 -23.13 -5.78 -1.25
C GLN A 297 -23.59 -7.20 -1.54
N ILE A 298 -22.64 -8.12 -1.79
CA ILE A 298 -22.93 -9.55 -1.90
C ILE A 298 -23.54 -10.06 -0.59
N ALA A 299 -22.95 -9.73 0.55
CA ALA A 299 -23.48 -10.09 1.86
C ALA A 299 -24.90 -9.53 2.07
N ASN A 300 -25.09 -8.22 1.82
CA ASN A 300 -26.40 -7.58 1.93
C ASN A 300 -27.47 -8.21 1.01
N GLU A 301 -27.09 -8.65 -0.20
CA GLU A 301 -28.03 -9.34 -1.10
C GLU A 301 -28.41 -10.73 -0.58
N LEU A 302 -27.45 -11.45 0.02
CA LEU A 302 -27.72 -12.77 0.61
C LEU A 302 -28.52 -12.67 1.92
N GLU A 303 -28.29 -11.65 2.76
CA GLU A 303 -29.07 -11.38 3.99
C GLU A 303 -30.57 -11.15 3.71
N ARG A 304 -30.91 -10.73 2.49
CA ARG A 304 -32.32 -10.55 2.06
C ARG A 304 -33.04 -11.86 1.74
N ILE A 305 -32.35 -13.00 1.77
CA ILE A 305 -32.96 -14.31 1.63
C ILE A 305 -33.63 -14.64 2.96
N ASP A 306 -34.93 -14.33 3.05
CA ASP A 306 -35.73 -14.45 4.27
C ASP A 306 -36.51 -15.79 4.29
N ALA A 307 -36.39 -16.48 5.40
CA ALA A 307 -37.16 -17.69 5.66
C ALA A 307 -38.35 -17.41 6.58
N TYR A 308 -39.46 -18.10 6.36
CA TYR A 308 -40.63 -18.00 7.22
C TYR A 308 -41.18 -19.37 7.55
N ARG A 309 -41.87 -19.50 8.67
CA ARG A 309 -42.64 -20.68 9.05
C ARG A 309 -44.10 -20.48 8.67
N ASP A 310 -44.64 -21.39 7.85
CA ASP A 310 -46.07 -21.37 7.55
C ASP A 310 -46.88 -21.71 8.83
N PRO A 311 -47.75 -20.83 9.31
CA PRO A 311 -48.51 -21.07 10.54
C PRO A 311 -49.54 -22.19 10.41
N LYS A 312 -49.90 -22.66 9.21
CA LYS A 312 -50.87 -23.69 8.98
C LYS A 312 -50.24 -25.05 8.82
N SER A 313 -49.18 -25.16 8.01
CA SER A 313 -48.48 -26.44 7.78
C SER A 313 -47.36 -26.67 8.82
N GLY A 314 -46.82 -25.61 9.43
CA GLY A 314 -45.65 -25.67 10.29
C GLY A 314 -44.34 -25.78 9.52
N GLU A 315 -44.41 -25.89 8.21
CA GLU A 315 -43.24 -26.00 7.35
C GLU A 315 -42.53 -24.67 7.16
N TYR A 316 -41.24 -24.76 6.96
CA TYR A 316 -40.41 -23.61 6.68
C TYR A 316 -40.13 -23.47 5.19
N GLY A 317 -40.06 -22.24 4.71
CA GLY A 317 -39.78 -21.95 3.31
C GLY A 317 -39.26 -20.52 3.12
N ARG A 318 -38.83 -20.22 1.92
CA ARG A 318 -38.45 -18.85 1.56
C ARG A 318 -39.67 -17.97 1.44
N ARG A 319 -39.59 -16.74 2.00
CA ARG A 319 -40.65 -15.76 1.88
C ARG A 319 -40.83 -15.24 0.44
N TYR A 320 -39.72 -15.11 -0.29
CA TYR A 320 -39.70 -14.59 -1.66
C TYR A 320 -38.85 -15.47 -2.59
N ARG A 321 -39.11 -15.42 -3.89
CA ARG A 321 -38.25 -16.01 -4.90
C ARG A 321 -36.91 -15.26 -4.94
N LEU A 322 -35.84 -15.97 -5.27
CA LEU A 322 -34.53 -15.37 -5.48
C LEU A 322 -34.58 -14.43 -6.69
N ASN A 323 -33.98 -13.27 -6.56
CA ASN A 323 -33.79 -12.35 -7.67
C ASN A 323 -32.59 -12.79 -8.55
N GLU A 324 -32.39 -12.13 -9.70
CA GLU A 324 -31.32 -12.47 -10.62
C GLU A 324 -29.92 -12.30 -10.01
N ARG A 325 -29.72 -11.29 -9.14
CA ARG A 325 -28.44 -11.07 -8.45
C ARG A 325 -28.15 -12.17 -7.46
N GLN A 326 -29.09 -12.52 -6.61
CA GLN A 326 -28.96 -13.62 -5.66
C GLN A 326 -28.67 -14.94 -6.36
N THR A 327 -29.40 -15.24 -7.42
CA THR A 327 -29.18 -16.42 -8.26
C THR A 327 -27.79 -16.41 -8.91
N GLY A 328 -27.33 -15.27 -9.38
CA GLY A 328 -25.99 -15.08 -9.95
C GLY A 328 -24.89 -15.34 -8.93
N ILE A 329 -25.03 -14.77 -7.72
CA ILE A 329 -24.10 -14.96 -6.62
C ILE A 329 -24.04 -16.45 -6.22
N LEU A 330 -25.17 -17.09 -5.99
CA LEU A 330 -25.22 -18.49 -5.59
C LEU A 330 -24.56 -19.42 -6.61
N LYS A 331 -24.75 -19.17 -7.90
CA LYS A 331 -24.10 -19.92 -8.98
C LYS A 331 -22.55 -19.82 -8.90
N CYS A 332 -22.00 -18.71 -8.48
CA CYS A 332 -20.54 -18.60 -8.29
C CYS A 332 -19.99 -19.54 -7.22
N PHE A 333 -20.84 -19.94 -6.28
CA PHE A 333 -20.52 -20.92 -5.23
C PHE A 333 -20.98 -22.35 -5.57
N GLY A 334 -21.55 -22.55 -6.76
CA GLY A 334 -22.09 -23.86 -7.16
C GLY A 334 -23.39 -24.21 -6.46
N LEU A 335 -24.10 -23.21 -5.91
CA LEU A 335 -25.36 -23.37 -5.19
C LEU A 335 -26.56 -23.06 -6.10
N SER A 336 -27.66 -23.73 -5.87
CA SER A 336 -28.95 -23.52 -6.52
C SER A 336 -30.03 -23.10 -5.52
N GLU A 337 -31.21 -22.73 -6.04
CA GLU A 337 -32.38 -22.46 -5.20
C GLU A 337 -32.75 -23.64 -4.32
N LYS A 338 -32.60 -24.86 -4.87
CA LYS A 338 -32.92 -26.12 -4.15
C LYS A 338 -32.00 -26.30 -2.94
N ASP A 339 -30.70 -25.98 -3.06
CA ASP A 339 -29.76 -26.09 -1.94
C ASP A 339 -30.10 -25.13 -0.80
N ILE A 340 -30.63 -23.96 -1.13
CA ILE A 340 -31.12 -23.00 -0.12
C ILE A 340 -32.39 -23.54 0.56
N ASP A 341 -33.34 -24.09 -0.21
CA ASP A 341 -34.57 -24.65 0.35
C ASP A 341 -34.26 -25.83 1.29
N GLU A 342 -33.39 -26.76 0.86
CA GLU A 342 -32.91 -27.84 1.70
C GLU A 342 -32.18 -27.37 2.96
N SER A 343 -31.39 -26.29 2.86
CA SER A 343 -30.70 -25.69 4.02
C SER A 343 -31.68 -25.09 5.03
N ILE A 344 -32.74 -24.45 4.55
CA ILE A 344 -33.79 -23.87 5.40
C ILE A 344 -34.53 -25.00 6.14
N GLU A 345 -34.82 -26.11 5.48
CA GLU A 345 -35.44 -27.28 6.10
C GLU A 345 -34.52 -27.95 7.16
N CYS A 346 -33.21 -28.02 6.88
CA CYS A 346 -32.22 -28.63 7.80
C CYS A 346 -31.92 -27.78 9.05
N CYS A 347 -31.92 -26.44 8.95
CA CYS A 347 -31.65 -25.55 10.09
C CYS A 347 -32.66 -25.67 11.25
N ILE A 348 -33.79 -26.34 11.03
CA ILE A 348 -34.90 -26.45 11.97
C ILE A 348 -34.74 -27.61 12.95
N VAL A 349 -33.92 -28.62 12.62
CA VAL A 349 -33.73 -29.81 13.45
C VAL A 349 -32.87 -29.53 14.70
N THR A 350 -32.29 -28.35 14.83
CA THR A 350 -31.35 -28.00 15.93
C THR A 350 -31.93 -27.14 17.04
N ASP A 351 -33.22 -26.74 16.94
CA ASP A 351 -33.90 -25.90 17.96
C ASP A 351 -34.90 -26.73 18.86
N GLU A 352 -34.77 -28.04 18.92
CA GLU A 352 -35.48 -28.89 19.90
C GLU A 352 -34.58 -29.37 21.02
#